data_95a14b3eb3b0ab70017df61cf2ff19e0
#
_entry.id   95a14b3eb3b0ab70017df61cf2ff19e0
#
_cell.length_a   1.000
_cell.length_b   1.000
_cell.length_c   1.000
_cell.angle_alpha   90.00
_cell.angle_beta   90.00
_cell.angle_gamma   90.00
#
_symmetry.space_group_name_H-M   'P 1'
#
loop_
_entity.id
_entity.type
_entity.pdbx_description
1 polymer ?
#
loop_
_entity_poly.entity_id
_entity_poly.type
_entity_poly.pdbx_seq_one_letter_code
_entity_poly.pdbx_strand_id
1 'polypeptide(L)'
;SAGTTIELVNGVYSKLKKNVDQGRKRLGRPLTLTEKILINHLTKPAKQELERSRSYADFNPDRVAMQDATAQMALLQFMTAGLPTTAVPSTVHCDHLILAKAGARIDMGVAIDTNKEVYDFLRSVSAKYGIGFWGPGSGIIHQVVLEHYAFPGGMMIGTDSHTPNAGGLGMVAIGVGGADAVDVMTGFPFNVRWPKVIGVKLTGSLSGWSSPKDVILEVARILTVEGGTGAVIEYFGEGA
;
A
#
# COMPACT_ATOMS: atom_id res chain seq x y z
N SER A 1 -16.94 6.14 -2.93
CA SER A 1 -16.54 4.99 -3.75
C SER A 1 -15.21 4.44 -3.24
N ALA A 2 -15.10 3.12 -3.09
CA ALA A 2 -13.85 2.47 -2.73
C ALA A 2 -12.90 2.29 -3.92
N GLY A 3 -13.31 2.65 -5.13
CA GLY A 3 -12.55 2.51 -6.36
C GLY A 3 -11.49 3.58 -6.56
N THR A 4 -10.56 3.32 -7.48
CA THR A 4 -9.65 4.34 -8.02
C THR A 4 -10.38 5.08 -9.13
N THR A 5 -10.94 6.24 -8.81
CA THR A 5 -11.69 7.07 -9.76
C THR A 5 -10.77 8.01 -10.54
N ILE A 6 -11.23 8.49 -11.68
CA ILE A 6 -10.52 9.50 -12.48
C ILE A 6 -10.29 10.77 -11.65
N GLU A 7 -11.25 11.16 -10.81
CA GLU A 7 -11.16 12.32 -9.93
C GLU A 7 -10.03 12.15 -8.89
N LEU A 8 -9.91 10.96 -8.30
CA LEU A 8 -8.81 10.64 -7.37
C LEU A 8 -7.45 10.80 -8.07
N VAL A 9 -7.28 10.19 -9.23
CA VAL A 9 -6.03 10.23 -10.01
C VAL A 9 -5.71 11.67 -10.43
N ASN A 10 -6.68 12.39 -10.95
CA ASN A 10 -6.52 13.81 -11.32
C ASN A 10 -6.18 14.67 -10.09
N GLY A 11 -6.76 14.40 -8.93
CA GLY A 11 -6.42 15.07 -7.68
C GLY A 11 -4.96 14.89 -7.28
N VAL A 12 -4.39 13.69 -7.50
CA VAL A 12 -2.97 13.42 -7.27
C VAL A 12 -2.10 14.16 -8.29
N TYR A 13 -2.44 14.08 -9.57
CA TYR A 13 -1.61 14.64 -10.65
C TYR A 13 -1.65 16.16 -10.72
N SER A 14 -2.76 16.79 -10.40
CA SER A 14 -2.92 18.26 -10.47
C SER A 14 -1.92 19.03 -9.60
N LYS A 15 -1.51 18.46 -8.48
CA LYS A 15 -0.53 19.06 -7.55
C LYS A 15 0.91 18.61 -7.77
N LEU A 16 1.13 17.53 -8.54
CA LEU A 16 2.42 16.84 -8.67
C LEU A 16 3.53 17.77 -9.16
N LYS A 17 3.33 18.47 -10.26
CA LYS A 17 4.35 19.38 -10.82
C LYS A 17 4.80 20.43 -9.83
N LYS A 18 3.84 21.13 -9.20
CA LYS A 18 4.10 22.17 -8.21
C LYS A 18 4.90 21.64 -7.02
N ASN A 19 4.46 20.51 -6.45
CA ASN A 19 5.08 19.92 -5.27
C ASN A 19 6.50 19.38 -5.58
N VAL A 20 6.69 18.75 -6.73
CA VAL A 20 8.00 18.26 -7.18
C VAL A 20 8.98 19.42 -7.41
N ASP A 21 8.55 20.49 -8.08
CA ASP A 21 9.41 21.68 -8.31
C ASP A 21 9.81 22.33 -6.97
N GLN A 22 8.89 22.38 -6.01
CA GLN A 22 9.17 22.85 -4.66
C GLN A 22 10.17 21.94 -3.93
N GLY A 23 9.99 20.63 -4.02
CA GLY A 23 10.90 19.65 -3.43
C GLY A 23 12.31 19.75 -3.99
N ARG A 24 12.46 19.90 -5.32
CA ARG A 24 13.76 20.13 -5.97
C ARG A 24 14.45 21.37 -5.44
N LYS A 25 13.72 22.48 -5.30
CA LYS A 25 14.27 23.72 -4.74
C LYS A 25 14.74 23.54 -3.29
N ARG A 26 13.95 22.86 -2.47
CA ARG A 26 14.28 22.62 -1.06
C ARG A 26 15.50 21.73 -0.87
N LEU A 27 15.61 20.67 -1.67
CA LEU A 27 16.68 19.68 -1.55
C LEU A 27 17.91 20.03 -2.39
N GLY A 28 17.82 21.03 -3.29
CA GLY A 28 18.93 21.49 -4.13
C GLY A 28 19.46 20.45 -5.12
N ARG A 29 18.65 19.43 -5.48
CA ARG A 29 19.05 18.33 -6.35
C ARG A 29 17.87 17.68 -7.09
N PRO A 30 18.13 16.86 -8.12
CA PRO A 30 17.11 15.99 -8.70
C PRO A 30 16.52 15.04 -7.66
N LEU A 31 15.28 14.64 -7.88
CA LEU A 31 14.52 13.71 -7.02
C LEU A 31 14.39 12.35 -7.70
N THR A 32 14.43 11.28 -6.92
CA THR A 32 14.04 9.95 -7.37
C THR A 32 12.53 9.88 -7.59
N LEU A 33 12.02 8.83 -8.24
CA LEU A 33 10.59 8.63 -8.41
C LEU A 33 9.88 8.56 -7.05
N THR A 34 10.41 7.77 -6.13
CA THR A 34 9.92 7.64 -4.76
C THR A 34 9.81 9.00 -4.07
N GLU A 35 10.86 9.83 -4.14
CA GLU A 35 10.84 11.15 -3.50
C GLU A 35 9.79 12.08 -4.12
N LYS A 36 9.57 12.02 -5.43
CA LYS A 36 8.51 12.79 -6.09
C LYS A 36 7.12 12.41 -5.56
N ILE A 37 6.87 11.12 -5.41
CA ILE A 37 5.60 10.62 -4.90
C ILE A 37 5.42 11.02 -3.43
N LEU A 38 6.41 10.79 -2.59
CA LEU A 38 6.37 11.14 -1.17
C LEU A 38 6.14 12.64 -0.97
N ILE A 39 6.88 13.50 -1.67
CA ILE A 39 6.73 14.96 -1.59
C ILE A 39 5.33 15.39 -2.02
N ASN A 40 4.76 14.73 -3.03
CA ASN A 40 3.41 15.03 -3.50
C ASN A 40 2.32 14.69 -2.47
N HIS A 41 2.60 13.75 -1.58
CA HIS A 41 1.65 13.31 -0.55
C HIS A 41 1.90 13.91 0.84
N LEU A 42 2.91 14.78 1.01
CA LEU A 42 3.11 15.51 2.26
C LEU A 42 1.89 16.40 2.58
N THR A 43 1.49 16.42 3.85
CA THR A 43 0.43 17.34 4.31
C THR A 43 0.84 18.79 4.18
N LYS A 44 2.13 19.09 4.36
CA LYS A 44 2.73 20.44 4.27
C LYS A 44 4.05 20.40 3.48
N PRO A 45 4.02 20.28 2.14
CA PRO A 45 5.24 20.10 1.33
C PRO A 45 6.31 21.18 1.50
N ALA A 46 5.89 22.40 1.87
CA ALA A 46 6.80 23.53 2.06
C ALA A 46 7.54 23.53 3.40
N LYS A 47 7.04 22.85 4.42
CA LYS A 47 7.46 23.08 5.81
C LYS A 47 8.08 21.87 6.50
N GLN A 48 7.66 20.65 6.13
CA GLN A 48 8.15 19.44 6.81
C GLN A 48 9.62 19.20 6.48
N GLU A 49 10.38 18.74 7.47
CA GLU A 49 11.76 18.32 7.28
C GLU A 49 11.83 17.02 6.49
N LEU A 50 12.88 16.88 5.66
CA LEU A 50 13.05 15.75 4.72
C LEU A 50 14.43 15.10 4.89
N GLU A 51 14.91 15.00 6.11
CA GLU A 51 16.18 14.34 6.41
C GLU A 51 15.98 12.81 6.52
N ARG A 52 16.61 12.08 5.57
CA ARG A 52 16.48 10.63 5.47
C ARG A 52 16.86 9.94 6.78
N SER A 53 16.01 9.04 7.23
CA SER A 53 16.15 8.26 8.45
C SER A 53 16.20 9.07 9.76
N ARG A 54 15.89 10.36 9.73
CA ARG A 54 15.90 11.24 10.91
C ARG A 54 14.58 11.95 11.13
N SER A 55 14.11 12.74 10.15
CA SER A 55 12.88 13.50 10.31
C SER A 55 11.65 12.63 10.13
N TYR A 56 10.61 12.93 10.89
CA TYR A 56 9.28 12.37 10.68
C TYR A 56 8.47 13.30 9.79
N ALA A 57 7.66 12.72 8.94
CA ALA A 57 6.81 13.46 8.02
C ALA A 57 5.38 12.90 8.03
N ASP A 58 4.43 13.79 7.83
CA ASP A 58 3.01 13.48 7.76
C ASP A 58 2.56 13.41 6.30
N PHE A 59 1.97 12.29 5.93
CA PHE A 59 1.50 12.00 4.60
C PHE A 59 -0.02 11.85 4.55
N ASN A 60 -0.59 12.13 3.39
CA ASN A 60 -1.98 11.82 3.05
C ASN A 60 -2.00 10.69 2.01
N PRO A 61 -2.05 9.42 2.42
CA PRO A 61 -2.22 8.31 1.49
C PRO A 61 -3.54 8.42 0.73
N ASP A 62 -3.56 7.96 -0.51
CA ASP A 62 -4.74 8.00 -1.37
C ASP A 62 -5.76 6.91 -1.03
N ARG A 63 -5.30 5.83 -0.38
CA ARG A 63 -6.15 4.70 -0.04
C ARG A 63 -5.56 3.78 1.04
N VAL A 64 -6.44 2.95 1.61
CA VAL A 64 -6.10 1.88 2.55
C VAL A 64 -6.59 0.55 2.01
N ALA A 65 -5.75 -0.50 2.08
CA ALA A 65 -6.15 -1.88 1.82
C ALA A 65 -5.90 -2.75 3.07
N MET A 66 -6.87 -3.60 3.42
CA MET A 66 -6.80 -4.43 4.62
C MET A 66 -7.04 -5.90 4.25
N GLN A 67 -6.26 -6.81 4.80
CA GLN A 67 -6.55 -8.24 4.73
C GLN A 67 -7.48 -8.67 5.88
N ASP A 68 -8.16 -9.80 5.72
CA ASP A 68 -9.25 -10.22 6.60
C ASP A 68 -8.85 -10.49 8.07
N ALA A 69 -7.65 -10.98 8.33
CA ALA A 69 -7.23 -11.25 9.71
C ALA A 69 -7.00 -9.96 10.51
N THR A 70 -6.39 -8.94 9.92
CA THR A 70 -6.09 -7.65 10.58
C THR A 70 -7.24 -6.64 10.49
N ALA A 71 -8.08 -6.73 9.45
CA ALA A 71 -9.22 -5.84 9.27
C ALA A 71 -10.25 -5.91 10.41
N GLN A 72 -10.38 -7.06 11.07
CA GLN A 72 -11.33 -7.23 12.17
C GLN A 72 -11.11 -6.18 13.26
N MET A 73 -9.90 -6.09 13.79
CA MET A 73 -9.58 -5.13 14.84
C MET A 73 -9.57 -3.68 14.33
N ALA A 74 -9.04 -3.46 13.12
CA ALA A 74 -9.02 -2.13 12.52
C ALA A 74 -10.44 -1.58 12.33
N LEU A 75 -11.38 -2.38 11.83
CA LEU A 75 -12.76 -1.95 11.65
C LEU A 75 -13.50 -1.75 12.97
N LEU A 76 -13.26 -2.60 13.97
CA LEU A 76 -13.81 -2.37 15.32
C LEU A 76 -13.35 -1.03 15.89
N GLN A 77 -12.07 -0.71 15.76
CA GLN A 77 -11.53 0.59 16.18
C GLN A 77 -12.12 1.75 15.36
N PHE A 78 -12.21 1.60 14.04
CA PHE A 78 -12.82 2.62 13.17
C PHE A 78 -14.27 2.90 13.56
N MET A 79 -15.05 1.87 13.91
CA MET A 79 -16.44 2.04 14.34
C MET A 79 -16.56 2.92 15.59
N THR A 80 -15.58 2.89 16.51
CA THR A 80 -15.58 3.73 17.71
C THR A 80 -15.36 5.21 17.41
N ALA A 81 -14.81 5.54 16.25
CA ALA A 81 -14.65 6.93 15.82
C ALA A 81 -15.98 7.63 15.46
N GLY A 82 -17.05 6.88 15.26
CA GLY A 82 -18.38 7.41 14.99
C GLY A 82 -18.56 8.13 13.64
N LEU A 83 -17.64 7.91 12.70
CA LEU A 83 -17.70 8.52 11.37
C LEU A 83 -18.68 7.78 10.46
N PRO A 84 -19.38 8.46 9.56
CA PRO A 84 -20.33 7.83 8.65
C PRO A 84 -19.67 7.04 7.51
N THR A 85 -18.46 7.43 7.10
CA THR A 85 -17.68 6.81 6.01
C THR A 85 -16.20 7.00 6.27
N THR A 86 -15.36 6.22 5.58
CA THR A 86 -13.91 6.40 5.61
C THR A 86 -13.49 7.69 4.88
N ALA A 87 -12.46 8.35 5.38
CA ALA A 87 -11.92 9.58 4.80
C ALA A 87 -11.21 9.35 3.45
N VAL A 88 -10.71 8.15 3.21
CA VAL A 88 -10.06 7.73 1.96
C VAL A 88 -10.70 6.43 1.45
N PRO A 89 -10.65 6.15 0.15
CA PRO A 89 -11.04 4.86 -0.39
C PRO A 89 -10.35 3.71 0.35
N SER A 90 -11.15 2.78 0.88
CA SER A 90 -10.65 1.66 1.69
C SER A 90 -11.25 0.35 1.20
N THR A 91 -10.48 -0.73 1.28
CA THR A 91 -10.92 -2.06 0.86
C THR A 91 -10.53 -3.13 1.87
N VAL A 92 -11.36 -4.18 1.95
CA VAL A 92 -11.11 -5.39 2.72
C VAL A 92 -11.05 -6.57 1.77
N HIS A 93 -10.06 -7.43 1.95
CA HIS A 93 -9.80 -8.60 1.09
C HIS A 93 -9.70 -9.86 1.95
N CYS A 94 -10.51 -10.88 1.60
CA CYS A 94 -10.61 -12.12 2.37
C CYS A 94 -9.78 -13.23 1.72
N ASP A 95 -8.47 -13.21 1.97
CA ASP A 95 -7.51 -14.16 1.38
C ASP A 95 -6.58 -14.85 2.39
N HIS A 96 -6.46 -14.35 3.62
CA HIS A 96 -5.54 -14.90 4.62
C HIS A 96 -6.14 -16.04 5.46
N LEU A 97 -7.45 -16.11 5.63
CA LEU A 97 -8.11 -17.14 6.44
C LEU A 97 -8.44 -18.42 5.64
N ILE A 98 -7.82 -18.63 4.50
CA ILE A 98 -7.99 -19.79 3.63
C ILE A 98 -6.75 -20.65 3.69
N LEU A 99 -6.87 -21.89 4.17
CA LEU A 99 -5.76 -22.83 4.23
C LEU A 99 -5.74 -23.70 2.96
N ALA A 100 -4.67 -23.63 2.19
CA ALA A 100 -4.46 -24.48 1.02
C ALA A 100 -3.98 -25.88 1.45
N LYS A 101 -4.87 -26.88 1.48
CA LYS A 101 -4.58 -28.23 1.96
C LYS A 101 -5.06 -29.35 1.01
N ALA A 102 -6.34 -29.33 0.62
CA ALA A 102 -6.97 -30.43 -0.10
C ALA A 102 -7.41 -30.06 -1.53
N GLY A 103 -7.35 -28.77 -1.87
CA GLY A 103 -7.74 -28.22 -3.16
C GLY A 103 -8.81 -27.15 -3.04
N ALA A 104 -8.79 -26.22 -3.99
CA ALA A 104 -9.50 -24.94 -3.91
C ALA A 104 -10.97 -25.05 -3.50
N ARG A 105 -11.72 -25.99 -4.07
CA ARG A 105 -13.16 -26.14 -3.77
C ARG A 105 -13.43 -26.61 -2.35
N ILE A 106 -12.64 -27.56 -1.85
CA ILE A 106 -12.80 -28.11 -0.49
C ILE A 106 -12.35 -27.07 0.52
N ASP A 107 -11.15 -26.52 0.34
CA ASP A 107 -10.53 -25.57 1.26
C ASP A 107 -11.34 -24.27 1.36
N MET A 108 -11.94 -23.83 0.27
CA MET A 108 -12.84 -22.67 0.26
C MET A 108 -14.12 -22.95 1.07
N GLY A 109 -14.73 -24.11 0.90
CA GLY A 109 -15.90 -24.52 1.70
C GLY A 109 -15.59 -24.51 3.19
N VAL A 110 -14.47 -25.14 3.58
CA VAL A 110 -14.02 -25.16 4.98
C VAL A 110 -13.75 -23.74 5.51
N ALA A 111 -13.10 -22.89 4.74
CA ALA A 111 -12.82 -21.52 5.16
C ALA A 111 -14.09 -20.72 5.39
N ILE A 112 -15.06 -20.80 4.48
CA ILE A 112 -16.35 -20.09 4.58
C ILE A 112 -17.13 -20.56 5.81
N ASP A 113 -17.20 -21.85 6.05
CA ASP A 113 -17.93 -22.41 7.19
C ASP A 113 -17.25 -22.05 8.52
N THR A 114 -15.92 -22.23 8.58
CA THR A 114 -15.15 -21.98 9.81
C THR A 114 -15.10 -20.50 10.19
N ASN A 115 -14.96 -19.62 9.21
CA ASN A 115 -14.80 -18.17 9.43
C ASN A 115 -16.07 -17.37 9.08
N LYS A 116 -17.23 -18.03 9.08
CA LYS A 116 -18.50 -17.40 8.69
C LYS A 116 -18.77 -16.09 9.43
N GLU A 117 -18.60 -16.08 10.74
CA GLU A 117 -18.84 -14.90 11.58
C GLU A 117 -17.91 -13.73 11.18
N VAL A 118 -16.65 -14.01 10.93
CA VAL A 118 -15.67 -13.01 10.50
C VAL A 118 -16.04 -12.42 9.14
N TYR A 119 -16.34 -13.26 8.17
CA TYR A 119 -16.71 -12.79 6.83
C TYR A 119 -18.03 -12.01 6.82
N ASP A 120 -19.01 -12.42 7.60
CA ASP A 120 -20.28 -11.72 7.75
C ASP A 120 -20.09 -10.35 8.43
N PHE A 121 -19.25 -10.28 9.47
CA PHE A 121 -18.87 -9.03 10.12
C PHE A 121 -18.17 -8.08 9.12
N LEU A 122 -17.11 -8.53 8.45
CA LEU A 122 -16.35 -7.72 7.50
C LEU A 122 -17.23 -7.20 6.36
N ARG A 123 -18.11 -8.05 5.83
CA ARG A 123 -19.08 -7.69 4.78
C ARG A 123 -20.04 -6.60 5.25
N SER A 124 -20.65 -6.80 6.42
CA SER A 124 -21.66 -5.88 6.94
C SER A 124 -21.09 -4.52 7.30
N VAL A 125 -19.91 -4.49 7.91
CA VAL A 125 -19.21 -3.24 8.25
C VAL A 125 -18.74 -2.53 6.99
N SER A 126 -18.19 -3.26 6.03
CA SER A 126 -17.79 -2.68 4.74
C SER A 126 -18.96 -2.02 4.02
N ALA A 127 -20.10 -2.70 3.96
CA ALA A 127 -21.32 -2.15 3.37
C ALA A 127 -21.80 -0.88 4.08
N LYS A 128 -21.75 -0.87 5.42
CA LYS A 128 -22.19 0.27 6.23
C LYS A 128 -21.35 1.53 5.99
N TYR A 129 -20.04 1.39 5.87
CA TYR A 129 -19.11 2.52 5.82
C TYR A 129 -18.55 2.84 4.42
N GLY A 130 -19.09 2.20 3.38
CA GLY A 130 -18.67 2.43 2.00
C GLY A 130 -17.28 1.88 1.66
N ILE A 131 -16.84 0.84 2.38
CA ILE A 131 -15.59 0.13 2.17
C ILE A 131 -15.80 -0.95 1.10
N GLY A 132 -14.87 -1.09 0.16
CA GLY A 132 -14.93 -2.16 -0.84
C GLY A 132 -14.67 -3.52 -0.20
N PHE A 133 -15.49 -4.53 -0.53
CA PHE A 133 -15.38 -5.87 0.05
C PHE A 133 -15.11 -6.91 -1.04
N TRP A 134 -13.95 -7.54 -0.93
CA TRP A 134 -13.53 -8.67 -1.74
C TRP A 134 -13.64 -9.95 -0.90
N GLY A 135 -14.71 -10.69 -1.09
CA GLY A 135 -15.02 -11.89 -0.31
C GLY A 135 -14.06 -13.05 -0.57
N PRO A 136 -14.19 -14.15 0.22
CA PRO A 136 -13.39 -15.35 0.04
C PRO A 136 -13.44 -15.85 -1.41
N GLY A 137 -12.27 -16.17 -1.98
CA GLY A 137 -12.15 -16.64 -3.36
C GLY A 137 -11.96 -15.55 -4.41
N SER A 138 -11.95 -14.28 -4.04
CA SER A 138 -11.74 -13.16 -4.97
C SER A 138 -10.29 -13.02 -5.46
N GLY A 139 -9.34 -13.70 -4.84
CA GLY A 139 -7.92 -13.63 -5.14
C GLY A 139 -7.10 -13.04 -4.01
N ILE A 140 -5.77 -13.10 -4.17
CA ILE A 140 -4.81 -12.54 -3.22
C ILE A 140 -4.92 -11.00 -3.23
N ILE A 141 -4.98 -10.39 -2.04
CA ILE A 141 -5.11 -8.93 -1.85
C ILE A 141 -4.15 -8.14 -2.76
N HIS A 142 -2.88 -8.51 -2.82
CA HIS A 142 -1.87 -7.73 -3.53
C HIS A 142 -2.07 -7.76 -5.03
N GLN A 143 -2.51 -8.90 -5.58
CA GLN A 143 -2.85 -9.01 -7.00
C GLN A 143 -4.11 -8.22 -7.33
N VAL A 144 -5.14 -8.33 -6.50
CA VAL A 144 -6.38 -7.57 -6.67
C VAL A 144 -6.11 -6.06 -6.60
N VAL A 145 -5.28 -5.61 -5.64
CA VAL A 145 -4.90 -4.19 -5.51
C VAL A 145 -4.13 -3.73 -6.74
N LEU A 146 -3.17 -4.52 -7.21
CA LEU A 146 -2.37 -4.17 -8.39
C LEU A 146 -3.23 -4.02 -9.64
N GLU A 147 -4.17 -4.94 -9.86
CA GLU A 147 -5.01 -4.96 -11.06
C GLU A 147 -6.13 -3.91 -11.06
N HIS A 148 -6.70 -3.60 -9.90
CA HIS A 148 -7.93 -2.81 -9.84
C HIS A 148 -7.76 -1.41 -9.23
N TYR A 149 -6.69 -1.18 -8.48
CA TYR A 149 -6.58 0.03 -7.66
C TYR A 149 -5.28 0.81 -7.83
N ALA A 150 -4.19 0.13 -8.17
CA ALA A 150 -2.89 0.78 -8.29
C ALA A 150 -2.83 1.69 -9.53
N PHE A 151 -2.13 2.80 -9.39
CA PHE A 151 -1.83 3.73 -10.49
C PHE A 151 -0.50 4.43 -10.24
N PRO A 152 0.25 4.79 -11.31
CA PRO A 152 1.54 5.46 -11.16
C PRO A 152 1.44 6.77 -10.39
N GLY A 153 2.33 6.99 -9.43
CA GLY A 153 2.40 8.24 -8.67
C GLY A 153 1.48 8.31 -7.46
N GLY A 154 0.65 7.29 -7.21
CA GLY A 154 -0.18 7.21 -6.01
C GLY A 154 0.59 6.76 -4.77
N MET A 155 -0.01 6.93 -3.60
CA MET A 155 0.50 6.44 -2.32
C MET A 155 -0.59 5.68 -1.57
N MET A 156 -0.26 4.51 -1.05
CA MET A 156 -1.18 3.71 -0.24
C MET A 156 -0.52 3.12 0.99
N ILE A 157 -1.34 2.79 1.97
CA ILE A 157 -0.96 1.93 3.09
C ILE A 157 -1.84 0.69 3.11
N GLY A 158 -1.34 -0.38 3.71
CA GLY A 158 -2.11 -1.62 3.84
C GLY A 158 -1.69 -2.42 5.06
N THR A 159 -2.63 -3.17 5.62
CA THR A 159 -2.40 -3.96 6.85
C THR A 159 -1.76 -5.31 6.58
N ASP A 160 -0.88 -5.35 5.59
CA ASP A 160 -0.11 -6.54 5.21
C ASP A 160 1.32 -6.17 4.82
N SER A 161 2.28 -7.04 5.15
CA SER A 161 3.70 -6.83 4.87
C SER A 161 4.05 -6.82 3.37
N HIS A 162 3.20 -7.38 2.52
CA HIS A 162 3.39 -7.42 1.06
C HIS A 162 2.64 -6.30 0.32
N THR A 163 2.06 -5.34 1.04
CA THR A 163 1.47 -4.12 0.45
C THR A 163 2.40 -3.44 -0.58
N PRO A 164 3.75 -3.42 -0.41
CA PRO A 164 4.68 -2.88 -1.40
C PRO A 164 4.57 -3.43 -2.83
N ASN A 165 3.88 -4.56 -3.05
CA ASN A 165 3.60 -5.07 -4.40
C ASN A 165 2.92 -4.04 -5.33
N ALA A 166 2.16 -3.10 -4.79
CA ALA A 166 1.56 -2.03 -5.59
C ALA A 166 2.60 -1.10 -6.24
N GLY A 167 3.85 -1.16 -5.76
CA GLY A 167 5.00 -0.51 -6.39
C GLY A 167 5.30 -1.00 -7.80
N GLY A 168 4.83 -2.20 -8.18
CA GLY A 168 4.95 -2.73 -9.54
C GLY A 168 4.27 -1.84 -10.61
N LEU A 169 3.29 -1.03 -10.23
CA LEU A 169 2.70 0.00 -11.07
C LEU A 169 3.10 1.44 -10.67
N GLY A 170 4.23 1.60 -9.99
CA GLY A 170 4.78 2.93 -9.68
C GLY A 170 4.05 3.67 -8.57
N MET A 171 3.41 2.98 -7.63
CA MET A 171 2.95 3.54 -6.36
C MET A 171 4.04 3.49 -5.30
N VAL A 172 3.95 4.36 -4.30
CA VAL A 172 4.58 4.12 -2.99
C VAL A 172 3.54 3.43 -2.11
N ALA A 173 3.82 2.19 -1.73
CA ALA A 173 2.92 1.37 -0.95
C ALA A 173 3.64 0.82 0.29
N ILE A 174 3.02 0.98 1.47
CA ILE A 174 3.66 0.71 2.76
C ILE A 174 2.79 -0.23 3.57
N GLY A 175 3.38 -1.33 4.05
CA GLY A 175 2.77 -2.21 5.04
C GLY A 175 2.78 -1.58 6.43
N VAL A 176 1.64 -1.55 7.08
CA VAL A 176 1.42 -0.88 8.38
C VAL A 176 0.63 -1.76 9.35
N GLY A 177 0.57 -1.36 10.59
CA GLY A 177 -0.33 -1.94 11.58
C GLY A 177 -1.79 -1.46 11.42
N GLY A 178 -2.71 -2.16 12.10
CA GLY A 178 -4.13 -1.79 12.08
C GLY A 178 -4.40 -0.37 12.58
N ALA A 179 -3.66 0.10 13.59
CA ALA A 179 -3.83 1.45 14.14
C ALA A 179 -3.53 2.54 13.10
N ASP A 180 -2.44 2.41 12.34
CA ASP A 180 -2.10 3.37 11.28
C ASP A 180 -3.18 3.40 10.19
N ALA A 181 -3.76 2.23 9.85
CA ALA A 181 -4.86 2.15 8.90
C ALA A 181 -6.10 2.90 9.43
N VAL A 182 -6.43 2.74 10.72
CA VAL A 182 -7.55 3.46 11.36
C VAL A 182 -7.33 4.96 11.33
N ASP A 183 -6.13 5.43 11.66
CA ASP A 183 -5.81 6.86 11.63
C ASP A 183 -6.09 7.45 10.24
N VAL A 184 -5.60 6.82 9.19
CA VAL A 184 -5.82 7.29 7.81
C VAL A 184 -7.29 7.18 7.39
N MET A 185 -7.98 6.09 7.75
CA MET A 185 -9.42 5.95 7.49
C MET A 185 -10.27 6.99 8.22
N THR A 186 -9.80 7.52 9.35
CA THR A 186 -10.48 8.58 10.10
C THR A 186 -10.06 9.99 9.69
N GLY A 187 -9.12 10.13 8.75
CA GLY A 187 -8.68 11.41 8.20
C GLY A 187 -7.45 12.00 8.87
N PHE A 188 -6.80 11.26 9.77
CA PHE A 188 -5.50 11.65 10.29
C PHE A 188 -4.40 11.36 9.28
N PRO A 189 -3.31 12.14 9.28
CA PRO A 189 -2.17 11.86 8.42
C PRO A 189 -1.43 10.59 8.88
N PHE A 190 -0.82 9.90 7.93
CA PHE A 190 0.13 8.84 8.21
C PHE A 190 1.48 9.44 8.55
N ASN A 191 1.92 9.28 9.78
CA ASN A 191 3.21 9.78 10.27
C ASN A 191 4.26 8.69 10.19
N VAL A 192 5.32 8.92 9.42
CA VAL A 192 6.42 7.97 9.29
C VAL A 192 7.75 8.70 9.10
N ARG A 193 8.83 8.04 9.51
CA ARG A 193 10.18 8.56 9.30
C ARG A 193 10.47 8.65 7.79
N TRP A 194 11.00 9.81 7.32
CA TRP A 194 11.40 9.98 5.93
C TRP A 194 12.36 8.88 5.49
N PRO A 195 12.01 8.03 4.50
CA PRO A 195 12.74 6.82 4.23
C PRO A 195 14.07 7.06 3.52
N LYS A 196 14.97 6.09 3.64
CA LYS A 196 16.07 5.91 2.69
C LYS A 196 15.50 5.45 1.36
N VAL A 197 16.22 5.72 0.28
CA VAL A 197 15.94 5.11 -1.02
C VAL A 197 17.15 4.28 -1.41
N ILE A 198 16.91 2.99 -1.64
CA ILE A 198 17.91 2.03 -2.13
C ILE A 198 17.64 1.81 -3.61
N GLY A 199 18.56 2.23 -4.46
CA GLY A 199 18.46 2.01 -5.90
C GLY A 199 18.98 0.64 -6.29
N VAL A 200 18.16 -0.16 -6.99
CA VAL A 200 18.55 -1.43 -7.59
C VAL A 200 18.61 -1.26 -9.11
N LYS A 201 19.83 -1.14 -9.65
CA LYS A 201 20.02 -1.04 -11.09
C LYS A 201 19.97 -2.42 -11.73
N LEU A 202 18.98 -2.61 -12.59
CA LEU A 202 18.83 -3.83 -13.40
C LEU A 202 19.51 -3.62 -14.77
N THR A 203 20.35 -4.57 -15.16
CA THR A 203 21.03 -4.57 -16.46
C THR A 203 20.88 -5.94 -17.12
N GLY A 204 20.87 -5.97 -18.46
CA GLY A 204 20.67 -7.19 -19.20
C GLY A 204 19.20 -7.63 -19.24
N SER A 205 18.97 -8.92 -19.38
CA SER A 205 17.63 -9.51 -19.51
C SER A 205 17.56 -10.87 -18.84
N LEU A 206 16.36 -11.27 -18.44
CA LEU A 206 16.10 -12.62 -17.94
C LEU A 206 16.26 -13.63 -19.09
N SER A 207 16.84 -14.79 -18.80
CA SER A 207 17.08 -15.86 -19.78
C SER A 207 16.90 -17.24 -19.18
N GLY A 208 16.63 -18.23 -20.03
CA GLY A 208 16.45 -19.62 -19.60
C GLY A 208 15.28 -19.76 -18.63
N TRP A 209 15.52 -20.32 -17.47
CA TRP A 209 14.55 -20.55 -16.40
C TRP A 209 14.45 -19.40 -15.38
N SER A 210 15.20 -18.31 -15.61
CA SER A 210 15.16 -17.14 -14.69
C SER A 210 13.82 -16.42 -14.76
N SER A 211 13.36 -15.95 -13.61
CA SER A 211 12.08 -15.24 -13.45
C SER A 211 12.27 -13.93 -12.67
N PRO A 212 11.32 -13.01 -12.68
CA PRO A 212 11.37 -11.84 -11.81
C PRO A 212 11.50 -12.18 -10.31
N LYS A 213 11.05 -13.38 -9.91
CA LYS A 213 11.20 -13.87 -8.54
C LYS A 213 12.67 -14.03 -8.15
N ASP A 214 13.52 -14.43 -9.08
CA ASP A 214 14.96 -14.60 -8.80
C ASP A 214 15.62 -13.24 -8.52
N VAL A 215 15.17 -12.18 -9.17
CA VAL A 215 15.65 -10.82 -8.91
C VAL A 215 15.37 -10.42 -7.46
N ILE A 216 14.13 -10.58 -6.98
CA ILE A 216 13.80 -10.20 -5.60
C ILE A 216 14.49 -11.09 -4.57
N LEU A 217 14.67 -12.38 -4.86
CA LEU A 217 15.42 -13.29 -3.99
C LEU A 217 16.89 -12.90 -3.88
N GLU A 218 17.50 -12.47 -4.98
CA GLU A 218 18.89 -11.98 -4.95
C GLU A 218 19.00 -10.65 -4.18
N VAL A 219 18.06 -9.72 -4.36
CA VAL A 219 18.01 -8.50 -3.56
C VAL A 219 17.87 -8.82 -2.07
N ALA A 220 17.01 -9.78 -1.72
CA ALA A 220 16.85 -10.23 -0.33
C ALA A 220 18.10 -10.91 0.22
N ARG A 221 18.84 -11.66 -0.63
CA ARG A 221 20.12 -12.23 -0.24
C ARG A 221 21.17 -11.17 0.08
N ILE A 222 21.22 -10.11 -0.71
CA ILE A 222 22.20 -9.00 -0.53
C ILE A 222 21.86 -8.14 0.68
N LEU A 223 20.59 -7.74 0.79
CA LEU A 223 20.13 -6.81 1.84
C LEU A 223 19.80 -7.51 3.16
N THR A 224 19.64 -8.83 3.15
CA THR A 224 19.03 -9.60 4.25
C THR A 224 17.59 -9.18 4.53
N VAL A 225 16.94 -9.83 5.49
CA VAL A 225 15.54 -9.51 5.87
C VAL A 225 15.40 -8.17 6.61
N GLU A 226 16.50 -7.60 7.11
CA GLU A 226 16.49 -6.35 7.88
C GLU A 226 17.02 -5.15 7.08
N GLY A 227 17.78 -5.38 6.03
CA GLY A 227 18.48 -4.34 5.27
C GLY A 227 17.57 -3.35 4.54
N GLY A 228 16.32 -3.73 4.28
CA GLY A 228 15.28 -2.87 3.72
C GLY A 228 14.46 -2.09 4.73
N THR A 229 14.63 -2.32 6.02
CA THR A 229 13.83 -1.66 7.06
C THR A 229 14.01 -0.14 7.04
N GLY A 230 12.90 0.61 6.96
CA GLY A 230 12.91 2.06 6.87
C GLY A 230 13.42 2.60 5.53
N ALA A 231 13.46 1.76 4.49
CA ALA A 231 13.86 2.14 3.14
C ALA A 231 12.77 1.82 2.12
N VAL A 232 12.80 2.53 1.01
CA VAL A 232 12.08 2.18 -0.22
C VAL A 232 13.08 1.67 -1.24
N ILE A 233 12.80 0.53 -1.86
CA ILE A 233 13.63 -0.04 -2.91
C ILE A 233 13.05 0.44 -4.25
N GLU A 234 13.89 1.14 -5.03
CA GLU A 234 13.53 1.66 -6.34
C GLU A 234 14.33 0.94 -7.42
N TYR A 235 13.63 0.19 -8.28
CA TYR A 235 14.24 -0.50 -9.41
C TYR A 235 14.35 0.43 -10.60
N PHE A 236 15.48 0.39 -11.29
CA PHE A 236 15.73 1.22 -12.46
C PHE A 236 16.77 0.59 -13.40
N GLY A 237 16.93 1.16 -14.57
CA GLY A 237 17.90 0.72 -15.58
C GLY A 237 17.21 0.10 -16.79
N GLU A 238 18.01 -0.37 -17.73
CA GLU A 238 17.55 -0.92 -19.01
C GLU A 238 16.87 -2.30 -18.88
N GLY A 239 17.10 -2.99 -17.75
CA GLY A 239 16.47 -4.28 -17.44
C GLY A 239 15.20 -4.18 -16.58
N ALA A 240 14.74 -2.94 -16.27
CA ALA A 240 13.55 -2.73 -15.44
C ALA A 240 12.28 -2.65 -16.26
#